data_ac2b62030a87c0b6f56f877a5c52f36d
#
_entry.id   ac2b62030a87c0b6f56f877a5c52f36d
#
_cell.length_a   1.000
_cell.length_b   1.000
_cell.length_c   1.000
_cell.angle_alpha   90.00
_cell.angle_beta   90.00
_cell.angle_gamma   90.00
#
_symmetry.space_group_name_H-M   'P 1'
#
loop_
_entity.id
_entity.type
_entity.pdbx_description
1 polymer ?
#
loop_
_entity_poly.entity_id
_entity_poly.type
_entity_poly.pdbx_seq_one_letter_code
_entity_poly.pdbx_strand_id
1 'polypeptide(L)'
;APSVGGVASARALAKAYGVFATGGHELGLSTETREALKAEATPSQHGFYDECFGGPARFSLGFMKPNESFRFGHPGSFGAPGAGGAMGYADPALRLGYGYVTSRMGMHLQGDPRDIALREAIALATQLRGRPTAGAA
;
A
#
# COMPACT_ATOMS: atom_id res chain seq x y z
N ALA A 1 7.62 -19.03 9.10
CA ALA A 1 8.22 -18.62 7.83
C ALA A 1 8.38 -17.10 7.83
N PRO A 2 9.52 -16.52 7.44
CA PRO A 2 9.75 -15.07 7.49
C PRO A 2 8.77 -14.27 6.64
N SER A 3 8.24 -14.86 5.60
CA SER A 3 7.31 -14.22 4.64
C SER A 3 5.85 -14.18 5.10
N VAL A 4 5.47 -14.94 6.15
CA VAL A 4 4.08 -15.09 6.55
C VAL A 4 3.90 -15.21 8.08
N GLY A 5 4.69 -14.59 8.86
CA GLY A 5 4.63 -14.77 10.33
C GLY A 5 4.43 -13.48 11.12
N GLY A 6 4.17 -12.37 10.44
CA GLY A 6 4.00 -11.08 11.09
C GLY A 6 2.72 -11.00 11.91
N VAL A 7 2.82 -10.58 13.17
CA VAL A 7 1.68 -10.30 14.04
C VAL A 7 1.74 -8.83 14.45
N ALA A 8 0.74 -8.06 14.07
CA ALA A 8 0.67 -6.65 14.38
C ALA A 8 -0.77 -6.16 14.52
N SER A 9 -0.97 -5.09 15.27
CA SER A 9 -2.23 -4.36 15.24
C SER A 9 -2.31 -3.46 13.99
N ALA A 10 -3.52 -3.11 13.55
CA ALA A 10 -3.72 -2.14 12.46
C ALA A 10 -2.99 -0.82 12.72
N ARG A 11 -3.00 -0.34 13.97
CA ARG A 11 -2.29 0.88 14.38
C ARG A 11 -0.77 0.77 14.19
N ALA A 12 -0.18 -0.36 14.60
CA ALA A 12 1.26 -0.58 14.45
C ALA A 12 1.66 -0.65 12.97
N LEU A 13 0.85 -1.34 12.16
CA LEU A 13 1.05 -1.46 10.73
C LEU A 13 0.94 -0.08 10.04
N ALA A 14 -0.11 0.67 10.34
CA ALA A 14 -0.30 2.03 9.81
C ALA A 14 0.85 2.97 10.22
N LYS A 15 1.34 2.87 11.46
CA LYS A 15 2.50 3.65 11.92
C LYS A 15 3.76 3.30 11.14
N ALA A 16 4.05 2.01 10.95
CA ALA A 16 5.23 1.56 10.19
C ALA A 16 5.20 2.10 8.75
N TYR A 17 4.07 1.94 8.05
CA TYR A 17 3.91 2.50 6.71
C TYR A 17 3.88 4.04 6.70
N GLY A 18 3.40 4.66 7.78
CA GLY A 18 3.43 6.11 7.97
C GLY A 18 4.85 6.67 7.99
N VAL A 19 5.78 5.99 8.65
CA VAL A 19 7.20 6.36 8.64
C VAL A 19 7.75 6.37 7.21
N PHE A 20 7.46 5.33 6.42
CA PHE A 20 7.85 5.30 5.00
C PHE A 20 7.19 6.42 4.19
N ALA A 21 5.89 6.64 4.38
CA ALA A 21 5.13 7.67 3.65
C ALA A 21 5.61 9.10 3.96
N THR A 22 6.19 9.33 5.15
CA THR A 22 6.69 10.64 5.58
C THR A 22 8.19 10.83 5.36
N GLY A 23 8.82 9.92 4.64
CA GLY A 23 10.20 10.03 4.20
C GLY A 23 11.21 9.14 4.92
N GLY A 24 10.78 8.28 5.84
CA GLY A 24 11.64 7.24 6.43
C GLY A 24 12.81 7.76 7.28
N HIS A 25 12.74 9.01 7.76
CA HIS A 25 13.82 9.61 8.56
C HIS A 25 14.09 8.83 9.86
N GLU A 26 13.03 8.34 10.50
CA GLU A 26 13.14 7.50 11.71
C GLU A 26 13.88 6.18 11.46
N LEU A 27 13.92 5.72 10.22
CA LEU A 27 14.63 4.51 9.78
C LEU A 27 16.01 4.80 9.18
N GLY A 28 16.44 6.06 9.14
CA GLY A 28 17.69 6.46 8.53
C GLY A 28 17.76 6.24 7.01
N LEU A 29 16.61 6.21 6.32
CA LEU A 29 16.57 5.95 4.88
C LEU A 29 17.22 7.10 4.09
N SER A 30 18.16 6.74 3.20
CA SER A 30 18.76 7.69 2.27
C SER A 30 17.72 8.22 1.27
N THR A 31 18.00 9.38 0.66
CA THR A 31 17.14 9.92 -0.41
C THR A 31 17.02 8.94 -1.58
N GLU A 32 18.11 8.30 -1.96
CA GLU A 32 18.13 7.30 -3.03
C GLU A 32 17.18 6.12 -2.73
N THR A 33 17.26 5.56 -1.52
CA THR A 33 16.35 4.48 -1.09
C THR A 33 14.88 4.91 -1.13
N ARG A 34 14.60 6.14 -0.69
CA ARG A 34 13.24 6.69 -0.71
C ARG A 34 12.67 6.85 -2.12
N GLU A 35 13.50 7.33 -3.06
CA GLU A 35 13.08 7.44 -4.46
C GLU A 35 12.91 6.05 -5.10
N ALA A 36 13.83 5.12 -4.82
CA ALA A 36 13.71 3.74 -5.28
C ALA A 36 12.44 3.04 -4.77
N LEU A 37 12.02 3.31 -3.53
CA LEU A 37 10.76 2.79 -2.99
C LEU A 37 9.53 3.35 -3.71
N LYS A 38 9.56 4.59 -4.21
CA LYS A 38 8.47 5.20 -4.97
C LYS A 38 8.47 4.83 -6.45
N ALA A 39 9.62 4.45 -6.97
CA ALA A 39 9.78 4.11 -8.38
C ALA A 39 8.85 2.96 -8.80
N GLU A 40 8.47 2.94 -10.07
CA GLU A 40 7.72 1.85 -10.64
C GLU A 40 8.50 0.54 -10.60
N ALA A 41 7.78 -0.57 -10.52
CA ALA A 41 8.41 -1.88 -10.60
C ALA A 41 8.96 -2.13 -12.02
N THR A 42 10.16 -2.68 -12.08
CA THR A 42 10.76 -3.13 -13.33
C THR A 42 10.32 -4.56 -13.64
N PRO A 43 9.82 -4.86 -14.84
CA PRO A 43 9.40 -6.21 -15.18
C PRO A 43 10.60 -7.15 -15.22
N SER A 44 10.37 -8.41 -14.89
CA SER A 44 11.32 -9.50 -15.12
C SER A 44 11.43 -9.82 -16.61
N GLN A 45 12.29 -10.79 -16.99
CA GLN A 45 12.39 -11.28 -18.37
C GLN A 45 11.05 -11.87 -18.90
N HIS A 46 10.16 -12.28 -17.99
CA HIS A 46 8.82 -12.81 -18.31
C HIS A 46 7.70 -11.78 -18.09
N GLY A 47 8.04 -10.49 -18.00
CA GLY A 47 7.09 -9.44 -17.70
C GLY A 47 6.68 -9.39 -16.23
N PHE A 48 5.43 -9.02 -15.96
CA PHE A 48 4.87 -8.93 -14.60
C PHE A 48 4.01 -10.14 -14.22
N TYR A 49 3.94 -11.17 -15.04
CA TYR A 49 3.13 -12.34 -14.72
C TYR A 49 3.79 -13.14 -13.59
N ASP A 50 3.02 -13.41 -12.54
CA ASP A 50 3.41 -14.22 -11.40
C ASP A 50 2.60 -15.53 -11.43
N GLU A 51 3.30 -16.64 -11.50
CA GLU A 51 2.69 -17.96 -11.61
C GLU A 51 1.98 -18.39 -10.31
N CYS A 52 2.46 -17.92 -9.16
CA CYS A 52 1.86 -18.24 -7.87
C CYS A 52 0.53 -17.48 -7.65
N PHE A 53 0.46 -16.24 -8.10
CA PHE A 53 -0.78 -15.45 -8.07
C PHE A 53 -1.70 -15.75 -9.27
N GLY A 54 -1.17 -16.35 -10.32
CA GLY A 54 -1.92 -16.60 -11.56
C GLY A 54 -2.30 -15.29 -12.28
N GLY A 55 -1.48 -14.26 -12.19
CA GLY A 55 -1.79 -12.95 -12.74
C GLY A 55 -0.67 -11.93 -12.59
N PRO A 56 -0.93 -10.65 -13.00
CA PRO A 56 0.09 -9.63 -12.93
C PRO A 56 0.37 -9.22 -11.47
N ALA A 57 1.64 -9.30 -11.06
CA ALA A 57 2.13 -8.82 -9.79
C ALA A 57 3.34 -7.92 -10.01
N ARG A 58 3.29 -6.70 -9.47
CA ARG A 58 4.38 -5.73 -9.56
C ARG A 58 5.06 -5.60 -8.22
N PHE A 59 6.28 -6.12 -8.12
CA PHE A 59 7.11 -6.02 -6.92
C PHE A 59 8.34 -5.15 -7.17
N SER A 60 8.71 -4.37 -6.17
CA SER A 60 9.99 -3.65 -6.12
C SER A 60 10.42 -3.52 -4.67
N LEU A 61 11.69 -3.84 -4.39
CA LEU A 61 12.29 -3.76 -3.06
C LEU A 61 11.47 -4.47 -1.95
N GLY A 62 10.87 -5.62 -2.28
CA GLY A 62 10.06 -6.41 -1.34
C GLY A 62 8.62 -5.93 -1.14
N PHE A 63 8.19 -4.85 -1.81
CA PHE A 63 6.82 -4.34 -1.74
C PHE A 63 6.10 -4.51 -3.07
N MET A 64 4.80 -4.76 -2.98
CA MET A 64 3.90 -4.67 -4.14
C MET A 64 3.65 -3.20 -4.50
N LYS A 65 3.48 -2.96 -5.80
CA LYS A 65 3.08 -1.68 -6.37
C LYS A 65 1.63 -1.75 -6.85
N PRO A 66 0.88 -0.63 -6.80
CA PRO A 66 -0.44 -0.59 -7.40
C PRO A 66 -0.38 -0.89 -8.90
N ASN A 67 -1.40 -1.57 -9.39
CA ASN A 67 -1.59 -1.86 -10.81
C ASN A 67 -3.09 -1.87 -11.12
N GLU A 68 -3.46 -2.11 -12.39
CA GLU A 68 -4.87 -2.08 -12.81
C GLU A 68 -5.75 -3.11 -12.08
N SER A 69 -5.19 -4.28 -11.77
CA SER A 69 -5.91 -5.37 -11.09
C SER A 69 -5.91 -5.21 -9.57
N PHE A 70 -4.96 -4.46 -9.02
CA PHE A 70 -4.81 -4.27 -7.58
C PHE A 70 -4.46 -2.82 -7.26
N ARG A 71 -5.49 -2.00 -7.11
CA ARG A 71 -5.38 -0.56 -6.88
C ARG A 71 -5.32 -0.23 -5.40
N PHE A 72 -4.35 0.59 -5.01
CA PHE A 72 -4.26 1.20 -3.69
C PHE A 72 -3.37 2.45 -3.76
N GLY A 73 -3.74 3.50 -3.02
CA GLY A 73 -2.99 4.75 -3.00
C GLY A 73 -2.76 5.38 -4.38
N HIS A 74 -1.78 6.26 -4.46
CA HIS A 74 -1.31 6.91 -5.68
C HIS A 74 -0.22 6.07 -6.40
N PRO A 75 0.19 6.40 -7.62
CA PRO A 75 1.17 5.60 -8.39
C PRO A 75 2.49 5.29 -7.67
N GLY A 76 2.98 6.19 -6.85
CA GLY A 76 4.19 5.99 -6.05
C GLY A 76 3.99 5.21 -4.73
N SER A 77 2.79 4.69 -4.48
CA SER A 77 2.51 3.89 -3.29
C SER A 77 3.16 2.52 -3.34
N PHE A 78 3.41 1.95 -2.17
CA PHE A 78 3.97 0.61 -2.03
C PHE A 78 3.49 -0.03 -0.73
N GLY A 79 3.30 -1.35 -0.76
CA GLY A 79 2.77 -2.10 0.38
C GLY A 79 2.60 -3.57 0.07
N ALA A 80 1.79 -4.25 0.86
CA ALA A 80 1.46 -5.64 0.60
C ALA A 80 0.11 -6.03 1.21
N PRO A 81 -0.67 -6.87 0.50
CA PRO A 81 -1.80 -7.57 1.09
C PRO A 81 -1.30 -8.75 1.92
N GLY A 82 -2.12 -9.18 2.88
CA GLY A 82 -1.91 -10.40 3.62
C GLY A 82 -3.04 -11.39 3.36
N ALA A 83 -2.72 -12.68 3.27
CA ALA A 83 -3.71 -13.74 3.14
C ALA A 83 -4.75 -13.63 4.26
N GLY A 84 -6.03 -13.72 3.90
CA GLY A 84 -7.14 -13.56 4.84
C GLY A 84 -7.70 -12.15 4.93
N GLY A 85 -7.14 -11.19 4.19
CA GLY A 85 -7.71 -9.86 3.98
C GLY A 85 -6.99 -8.71 4.69
N ALA A 86 -5.84 -8.94 5.32
CA ALA A 86 -5.03 -7.83 5.84
C ALA A 86 -4.42 -7.01 4.70
N MET A 87 -4.14 -5.74 4.96
CA MET A 87 -3.48 -4.84 4.01
C MET A 87 -2.67 -3.76 4.73
N GLY A 88 -1.48 -3.48 4.23
CA GLY A 88 -0.69 -2.34 4.65
C GLY A 88 -0.02 -1.67 3.45
N TYR A 89 -0.01 -0.33 3.43
CA TYR A 89 0.71 0.43 2.41
C TYR A 89 1.10 1.82 2.87
N ALA A 90 2.14 2.34 2.24
CA ALA A 90 2.54 3.74 2.31
C ALA A 90 2.08 4.46 1.04
N ASP A 91 1.52 5.64 1.20
CA ASP A 91 1.23 6.58 0.13
C ASP A 91 2.02 7.88 0.37
N PRO A 92 3.19 8.04 -0.25
CA PRO A 92 4.01 9.23 -0.07
C PRO A 92 3.35 10.52 -0.57
N ALA A 93 2.46 10.44 -1.57
CA ALA A 93 1.77 11.62 -2.11
C ALA A 93 0.81 12.23 -1.09
N LEU A 94 0.15 11.39 -0.30
CA LEU A 94 -0.75 11.81 0.78
C LEU A 94 -0.06 11.88 2.14
N ARG A 95 1.21 11.46 2.25
CA ARG A 95 1.92 11.26 3.53
C ARG A 95 1.12 10.32 4.46
N LEU A 96 0.52 9.29 3.88
CA LEU A 96 -0.42 8.38 4.52
C LEU A 96 0.21 7.00 4.71
N GLY A 97 0.19 6.50 5.94
CA GLY A 97 0.39 5.08 6.24
C GLY A 97 -0.96 4.42 6.51
N TYR A 98 -1.25 3.36 5.79
CA TYR A 98 -2.46 2.57 5.93
C TYR A 98 -2.17 1.22 6.57
N GLY A 99 -3.05 0.76 7.43
CA GLY A 99 -3.00 -0.57 8.03
C GLY A 99 -4.40 -1.09 8.32
N TYR A 100 -4.72 -2.22 7.76
CA TYR A 100 -5.97 -2.95 7.98
C TYR A 100 -5.67 -4.38 8.40
N VAL A 101 -6.29 -4.83 9.47
CA VAL A 101 -6.23 -6.22 9.93
C VAL A 101 -7.62 -6.72 10.22
N THR A 102 -7.86 -8.00 9.98
CA THR A 102 -9.16 -8.65 10.18
C THR A 102 -9.20 -9.39 11.49
N SER A 103 -10.34 -9.35 12.19
CA SER A 103 -10.63 -10.27 13.31
C SER A 103 -11.05 -11.65 12.83
N ARG A 104 -11.54 -11.76 11.60
CA ARG A 104 -11.91 -13.00 10.94
C ARG A 104 -11.28 -13.06 9.56
N MET A 105 -10.41 -14.04 9.35
CA MET A 105 -9.78 -14.26 8.05
C MET A 105 -10.82 -14.58 6.97
N GLY A 106 -10.66 -13.93 5.82
CA GLY A 106 -11.38 -14.26 4.58
C GLY A 106 -10.59 -15.26 3.74
N MET A 107 -11.09 -15.55 2.53
CA MET A 107 -10.43 -16.44 1.57
C MET A 107 -9.61 -15.68 0.51
N HIS A 108 -9.53 -14.37 0.61
CA HIS A 108 -8.86 -13.54 -0.37
C HIS A 108 -7.35 -13.48 -0.08
N LEU A 109 -6.53 -13.72 -1.09
CA LEU A 109 -5.08 -13.46 -1.04
C LEU A 109 -4.78 -11.98 -1.19
N GLN A 110 -5.59 -11.28 -1.97
CA GLN A 110 -5.58 -9.83 -2.17
C GLN A 110 -7.00 -9.36 -2.51
N GLY A 111 -7.26 -8.07 -2.38
CA GLY A 111 -8.52 -7.50 -2.81
C GLY A 111 -9.73 -7.91 -1.95
N ASP A 112 -9.56 -8.06 -0.64
CA ASP A 112 -10.68 -8.30 0.26
C ASP A 112 -11.69 -7.13 0.19
N PRO A 113 -12.99 -7.40 -0.05
CA PRO A 113 -13.98 -6.34 -0.21
C PRO A 113 -14.07 -5.37 0.98
N ARG A 114 -13.81 -5.86 2.19
CA ARG A 114 -13.84 -5.04 3.42
C ARG A 114 -12.72 -4.01 3.42
N ASP A 115 -11.52 -4.41 2.97
CA ASP A 115 -10.37 -3.53 2.83
C ASP A 115 -10.58 -2.55 1.66
N ILE A 116 -11.09 -3.02 0.52
CA ILE A 116 -11.38 -2.18 -0.65
C ILE A 116 -12.31 -1.04 -0.26
N ALA A 117 -13.42 -1.33 0.41
CA ALA A 117 -14.38 -0.31 0.82
C ALA A 117 -13.76 0.79 1.71
N LEU A 118 -12.84 0.42 2.61
CA LEU A 118 -12.13 1.40 3.45
C LEU A 118 -11.15 2.25 2.64
N ARG A 119 -10.42 1.65 1.70
CA ARG A 119 -9.49 2.38 0.83
C ARG A 119 -10.21 3.35 -0.10
N GLU A 120 -11.37 2.98 -0.62
CA GLU A 120 -12.22 3.85 -1.42
C GLU A 120 -12.74 5.03 -0.60
N ALA A 121 -13.19 4.79 0.63
CA ALA A 121 -13.62 5.86 1.54
C ALA A 121 -12.47 6.84 1.86
N ILE A 122 -11.26 6.35 2.05
CA ILE A 122 -10.08 7.21 2.25
C ILE A 122 -9.78 8.03 0.99
N ALA A 123 -9.80 7.41 -0.18
CA ALA A 123 -9.58 8.11 -1.44
C ALA A 123 -10.59 9.25 -1.63
N LEU A 124 -11.87 8.99 -1.37
CA LEU A 124 -12.92 10.02 -1.43
C LEU A 124 -12.68 11.14 -0.40
N ALA A 125 -12.38 10.80 0.83
CA ALA A 125 -12.16 11.79 1.89
C ALA A 125 -10.94 12.69 1.61
N THR A 126 -9.88 12.15 1.01
CA THR A 126 -8.69 12.91 0.64
C THR A 126 -8.92 13.83 -0.56
N GLN A 127 -9.72 13.41 -1.54
CA GLN A 127 -10.15 14.26 -2.65
C GLN A 127 -11.00 15.46 -2.18
N LEU A 128 -11.89 15.23 -1.20
CA LEU A 128 -12.71 16.30 -0.63
C LEU A 128 -11.88 17.33 0.15
N ARG A 129 -10.80 16.90 0.81
CA ARG A 129 -9.87 17.81 1.52
C ARG A 129 -9.00 18.63 0.59
N GLY A 130 -8.69 18.12 -0.60
CA GLY A 130 -7.90 18.82 -1.61
C GLY A 130 -8.68 19.85 -2.44
N ARG A 131 -10.01 19.93 -2.28
CA ARG A 131 -10.80 20.99 -2.94
C ARG A 131 -10.65 22.30 -2.17
N PRO A 132 -10.21 23.41 -2.82
CA PRO A 132 -10.26 24.71 -2.20
C PRO A 132 -11.69 24.96 -1.77
N THR A 133 -11.90 25.38 -0.54
CA THR A 133 -13.21 25.93 -0.13
C THR A 133 -13.51 27.07 -1.08
N ALA A 134 -14.52 26.92 -1.93
CA ALA A 134 -15.03 28.01 -2.73
C ALA A 134 -15.34 29.14 -1.74
N GLY A 135 -14.63 30.26 -1.90
CA GLY A 135 -14.68 31.37 -0.97
C GLY A 135 -16.12 31.78 -0.72
N ALA A 136 -16.42 31.93 0.55
CA ALA A 136 -17.57 32.72 0.96
C ALA A 136 -17.31 34.16 0.47
N ALA A 137 -18.01 34.54 -0.57
CA ALA A 137 -18.15 35.94 -0.97
C ALA A 137 -19.19 36.60 -0.07
#